data_186a99631928c3f516a050f7895014ea
#
_entry.id   186a99631928c3f516a050f7895014ea
#
_cell.length_a   1.000
_cell.length_b   1.000
_cell.length_c   1.000
_cell.angle_alpha   90.00
_cell.angle_beta   90.00
_cell.angle_gamma   90.00
#
_symmetry.space_group_name_H-M   'P 1'
#
loop_
_entity.id
_entity.type
_entity.pdbx_description
1 polymer ?
#
loop_
_entity_poly.entity_id
_entity_poly.type
_entity_poly.pdbx_seq_one_letter_code
_entity_poly.pdbx_strand_id
1 'polypeptide(L)'
;MAKKSGLGQGFFIGGKDISGDVSSVDTVASPKEVLDVTGIDKSAVERIAGRGSGEISFTTFFNDAANQQHAALKAVARTDVVGCYFQSSTLGETAAGIVAKQMSYDTTRGTDGSLTNSVQLLANSNVLEWGNTVTAGKITHSSAGSSTGAVTASSAAGGAAYIQIFSLDSGTPTFVVQDSSDTTNGTDGSWATLLTFATQAVGAERKTV
;
A
#
# COMPACT_ATOMS: atom_id res chain seq x y z
N MET A 1 -17.38 16.59 8.13
CA MET A 1 -16.15 16.01 7.52
C MET A 1 -15.05 17.04 7.59
N ALA A 2 -13.93 16.71 8.22
CA ALA A 2 -12.76 17.58 8.23
C ALA A 2 -11.91 17.30 6.98
N LYS A 3 -11.55 18.35 6.23
CA LYS A 3 -10.54 18.27 5.18
C LYS A 3 -9.18 18.05 5.85
N LYS A 4 -8.38 17.11 5.33
CA LYS A 4 -7.03 16.84 5.83
C LYS A 4 -5.99 17.44 4.88
N SER A 5 -4.87 17.86 5.44
CA SER A 5 -3.67 18.24 4.67
C SER A 5 -2.98 16.98 4.15
N GLY A 6 -2.26 17.09 3.03
CA GLY A 6 -1.35 16.05 2.54
C GLY A 6 -0.02 15.96 3.29
N LEU A 7 0.19 16.76 4.33
CA LEU A 7 1.39 16.68 5.15
C LEU A 7 1.37 15.41 6.02
N GLY A 8 2.50 14.70 6.04
CA GLY A 8 2.65 13.45 6.79
C GLY A 8 2.22 12.20 6.03
N GLN A 9 1.93 12.32 4.74
CA GLN A 9 1.74 11.18 3.85
C GLN A 9 3.03 10.40 3.68
N GLY A 10 2.92 9.10 3.39
CA GLY A 10 4.07 8.27 3.12
C GLY A 10 3.83 7.20 2.08
N PHE A 11 4.93 6.68 1.55
CA PHE A 11 4.92 5.64 0.55
C PHE A 11 6.03 4.62 0.80
N PHE A 12 5.63 3.37 0.93
CA PHE A 12 6.53 2.23 1.09
C PHE A 12 6.43 1.31 -0.12
N ILE A 13 7.56 0.81 -0.61
CA ILE A 13 7.59 -0.10 -1.76
C ILE A 13 8.69 -1.15 -1.60
N GLY A 14 8.32 -2.42 -1.69
CA GLY A 14 9.28 -3.53 -1.69
C GLY A 14 10.22 -3.57 -0.48
N GLY A 15 9.72 -3.21 0.71
CA GLY A 15 10.52 -3.11 1.92
C GLY A 15 11.41 -1.87 2.01
N LYS A 16 11.12 -0.84 1.24
CA LYS A 16 11.82 0.46 1.29
C LYS A 16 10.86 1.58 1.59
N ASP A 17 11.31 2.53 2.40
CA ASP A 17 10.60 3.77 2.70
C ASP A 17 11.13 4.86 1.80
N ILE A 18 10.32 5.30 0.86
CA ILE A 18 10.66 6.38 -0.08
C ILE A 18 9.87 7.66 0.18
N SER A 19 9.18 7.73 1.32
CA SER A 19 8.30 8.86 1.68
C SER A 19 9.00 10.20 1.61
N GLY A 20 10.28 10.25 2.02
CA GLY A 20 11.07 11.49 2.01
C GLY A 20 11.48 11.97 0.61
N ASP A 21 11.41 11.09 -0.39
CA ASP A 21 11.79 11.39 -1.77
C ASP A 21 10.58 11.71 -2.65
N VAL A 22 9.36 11.34 -2.24
CA VAL A 22 8.14 11.60 -3.01
C VAL A 22 7.78 13.08 -2.92
N SER A 23 7.78 13.76 -4.05
CA SER A 23 7.42 15.18 -4.17
C SER A 23 5.92 15.38 -4.36
N SER A 24 5.27 14.52 -5.14
CA SER A 24 3.82 14.52 -5.34
C SER A 24 3.30 13.10 -5.57
N VAL A 25 2.08 12.86 -5.12
CA VAL A 25 1.29 11.69 -5.50
C VAL A 25 0.20 12.18 -6.44
N ASP A 26 0.29 11.74 -7.70
CA ASP A 26 -0.56 12.27 -8.76
C ASP A 26 -1.88 11.48 -8.85
N THR A 27 -1.80 10.17 -8.67
CA THR A 27 -2.97 9.29 -8.71
C THR A 27 -2.86 8.18 -7.68
N VAL A 28 -3.93 7.92 -6.96
CA VAL A 28 -4.20 6.69 -6.20
C VAL A 28 -5.61 6.28 -6.52
N ALA A 29 -5.79 5.31 -7.41
CA ALA A 29 -7.09 4.99 -7.97
C ALA A 29 -7.34 3.48 -8.06
N SER A 30 -8.61 3.10 -7.89
CA SER A 30 -9.11 1.74 -8.09
C SER A 30 -10.30 1.76 -9.05
N PRO A 31 -10.07 2.05 -10.35
CA PRO A 31 -11.13 2.14 -11.33
C PRO A 31 -11.70 0.77 -11.66
N LYS A 32 -12.96 0.79 -12.11
CA LYS A 32 -13.60 -0.35 -12.77
C LYS A 32 -13.89 -0.01 -14.22
N GLU A 33 -13.72 -0.99 -15.08
CA GLU A 33 -14.15 -0.88 -16.46
C GLU A 33 -15.66 -0.65 -16.52
N VAL A 34 -16.09 0.21 -17.43
CA VAL A 34 -17.51 0.48 -17.68
C VAL A 34 -17.91 -0.22 -18.97
N LEU A 35 -18.84 -1.14 -18.88
CA LEU A 35 -19.41 -1.82 -20.03
C LEU A 35 -20.79 -1.24 -20.33
N ASP A 36 -20.98 -0.72 -21.53
CA ASP A 36 -22.27 -0.25 -22.03
C ASP A 36 -23.09 -1.45 -22.52
N VAL A 37 -24.27 -1.62 -21.94
CA VAL A 37 -25.20 -2.69 -22.25
C VAL A 37 -26.58 -2.14 -22.66
N THR A 38 -26.59 -0.91 -23.15
CA THR A 38 -27.81 -0.20 -23.52
C THR A 38 -28.53 -0.90 -24.67
N GLY A 39 -29.75 -1.36 -24.44
CA GLY A 39 -30.63 -1.89 -25.49
C GLY A 39 -31.09 -0.79 -26.43
N ILE A 40 -31.37 -1.16 -27.68
CA ILE A 40 -31.83 -0.22 -28.74
C ILE A 40 -33.22 0.41 -28.43
N ASP A 41 -33.95 -0.16 -27.47
CA ASP A 41 -35.27 0.33 -26.99
C ASP A 41 -35.18 1.33 -25.85
N LYS A 42 -33.95 1.65 -25.38
CA LYS A 42 -33.72 2.51 -24.22
C LYS A 42 -33.49 3.95 -24.61
N SER A 43 -34.05 4.86 -23.82
CA SER A 43 -33.83 6.30 -23.92
C SER A 43 -32.67 6.81 -23.05
N ALA A 44 -32.10 5.93 -22.19
CA ALA A 44 -30.98 6.25 -21.30
C ALA A 44 -29.95 5.11 -21.31
N VAL A 45 -28.69 5.47 -21.01
CA VAL A 45 -27.58 4.53 -20.99
C VAL A 45 -27.69 3.56 -19.81
N GLU A 46 -27.55 2.27 -20.08
CA GLU A 46 -27.44 1.21 -19.07
C GLU A 46 -25.98 0.73 -19.02
N ARG A 47 -25.39 0.65 -17.82
CA ARG A 47 -24.00 0.27 -17.63
C ARG A 47 -23.85 -0.81 -16.58
N ILE A 48 -22.92 -1.73 -16.83
CA ILE A 48 -22.44 -2.67 -15.80
C ILE A 48 -20.96 -2.45 -15.53
N ALA A 49 -20.55 -2.76 -14.30
CA ALA A 49 -19.15 -2.68 -13.92
C ALA A 49 -18.41 -3.93 -14.39
N GLY A 50 -17.36 -3.74 -15.18
CA GLY A 50 -16.44 -4.76 -15.62
C GLY A 50 -15.32 -5.04 -14.62
N ARG A 51 -14.14 -5.37 -15.12
CA ARG A 51 -12.96 -5.69 -14.29
C ARG A 51 -12.48 -4.46 -13.51
N GLY A 52 -12.08 -4.70 -12.26
CA GLY A 52 -11.36 -3.71 -11.48
C GLY A 52 -9.89 -3.65 -11.86
N SER A 53 -9.30 -2.49 -11.64
CA SER A 53 -7.87 -2.24 -11.80
C SER A 53 -7.36 -1.44 -10.61
N GLY A 54 -6.12 -0.95 -10.69
CA GLY A 54 -5.55 -0.06 -9.71
C GLY A 54 -4.34 0.64 -10.28
N GLU A 55 -4.13 1.87 -9.83
CA GLU A 55 -2.99 2.68 -10.23
C GLU A 55 -2.50 3.52 -9.06
N ILE A 56 -1.17 3.59 -8.93
CA ILE A 56 -0.52 4.63 -8.14
C ILE A 56 0.52 5.27 -9.06
N SER A 57 0.38 6.57 -9.32
CA SER A 57 1.39 7.36 -10.02
C SER A 57 1.88 8.48 -9.11
N PHE A 58 3.17 8.75 -9.16
CA PHE A 58 3.83 9.72 -8.30
C PHE A 58 5.12 10.24 -8.92
N THR A 59 5.53 11.41 -8.46
CA THR A 59 6.80 12.03 -8.83
C THR A 59 7.72 12.04 -7.61
N THR A 60 9.00 11.76 -7.82
CA THR A 60 10.03 11.77 -6.77
C THR A 60 11.16 12.72 -7.12
N PHE A 61 11.84 13.24 -6.11
CA PHE A 61 13.19 13.79 -6.29
C PHE A 61 14.20 12.67 -6.44
N PHE A 62 15.21 12.88 -7.28
CA PHE A 62 16.27 11.90 -7.45
C PHE A 62 17.11 11.77 -6.18
N ASN A 63 17.21 10.55 -5.66
CA ASN A 63 18.02 10.21 -4.49
C ASN A 63 18.65 8.84 -4.71
N ASP A 64 19.99 8.79 -4.87
CA ASP A 64 20.76 7.58 -5.16
C ASP A 64 21.32 6.91 -3.90
N ALA A 65 21.02 7.43 -2.73
CA ALA A 65 21.44 6.82 -1.47
C ALA A 65 20.87 5.40 -1.32
N ALA A 66 21.52 4.59 -0.52
CA ALA A 66 21.11 3.20 -0.29
C ALA A 66 19.69 3.14 0.28
N ASN A 67 18.86 2.25 -0.27
CA ASN A 67 17.44 2.04 0.11
C ASN A 67 16.49 3.23 -0.16
N GLN A 68 16.96 4.27 -0.85
CA GLN A 68 16.13 5.40 -1.30
C GLN A 68 15.50 5.12 -2.67
N GLN A 69 14.77 6.12 -3.20
CA GLN A 69 13.91 5.94 -4.35
C GLN A 69 14.63 5.40 -5.60
N HIS A 70 15.84 5.90 -5.95
CA HIS A 70 16.54 5.41 -7.13
C HIS A 70 16.92 3.93 -6.98
N ALA A 71 17.46 3.52 -5.84
CA ALA A 71 17.78 2.13 -5.54
C ALA A 71 16.54 1.22 -5.52
N ALA A 72 15.38 1.76 -5.17
CA ALA A 72 14.11 1.02 -5.13
C ALA A 72 13.50 0.80 -6.53
N LEU A 73 13.59 1.81 -7.41
CA LEU A 73 12.74 1.94 -8.59
C LEU A 73 13.47 1.80 -9.93
N LYS A 74 14.79 2.02 -9.98
CA LYS A 74 15.58 2.04 -11.24
C LYS A 74 15.51 0.75 -12.07
N ALA A 75 15.24 -0.38 -11.42
CA ALA A 75 15.25 -1.68 -12.09
C ALA A 75 14.04 -1.89 -13.01
N VAL A 76 12.95 -1.11 -12.80
CA VAL A 76 11.64 -1.31 -13.45
C VAL A 76 11.32 -2.81 -13.45
N ALA A 77 11.14 -3.36 -12.26
CA ALA A 77 11.12 -4.79 -12.03
C ALA A 77 10.07 -5.50 -12.89
N ARG A 78 10.48 -6.61 -13.53
CA ARG A 78 9.55 -7.49 -14.26
C ARG A 78 8.63 -8.27 -13.34
N THR A 79 9.06 -8.47 -12.10
CA THR A 79 8.26 -9.09 -11.03
C THR A 79 7.28 -8.09 -10.44
N ASP A 80 6.26 -8.59 -9.76
CA ASP A 80 5.34 -7.74 -9.04
C ASP A 80 6.06 -7.05 -7.88
N VAL A 81 5.68 -5.79 -7.65
CA VAL A 81 6.09 -5.01 -6.50
C VAL A 81 4.88 -4.73 -5.62
N VAL A 82 5.09 -4.72 -4.31
CA VAL A 82 4.04 -4.37 -3.35
C VAL A 82 4.29 -2.96 -2.86
N GLY A 83 3.34 -2.07 -3.15
CA GLY A 83 3.35 -0.67 -2.72
C GLY A 83 2.29 -0.41 -1.66
N CYS A 84 2.59 0.45 -0.70
CA CYS A 84 1.67 0.92 0.33
C CYS A 84 1.75 2.45 0.43
N TYR A 85 0.65 3.10 0.13
CA TYR A 85 0.45 4.53 0.34
C TYR A 85 -0.37 4.74 1.61
N PHE A 86 -0.06 5.76 2.39
CA PHE A 86 -0.85 6.11 3.57
C PHE A 86 -0.89 7.62 3.78
N GLN A 87 -2.02 8.08 4.30
CA GLN A 87 -2.28 9.51 4.48
C GLN A 87 -1.62 10.09 5.73
N SER A 88 -1.27 9.25 6.69
CA SER A 88 -0.58 9.64 7.91
C SER A 88 0.05 8.40 8.56
N SER A 89 1.13 8.60 9.31
CA SER A 89 1.74 7.56 10.16
C SER A 89 0.95 7.26 11.44
N THR A 90 -0.22 7.88 11.62
CA THR A 90 -1.09 7.60 12.77
C THR A 90 -1.79 6.27 12.57
N LEU A 91 -1.93 5.51 13.64
CA LEU A 91 -2.64 4.25 13.66
C LEU A 91 -4.12 4.42 13.27
N GLY A 92 -4.65 3.52 12.43
CA GLY A 92 -6.03 3.53 11.97
C GLY A 92 -6.33 4.53 10.85
N GLU A 93 -5.33 5.26 10.36
CA GLU A 93 -5.51 6.19 9.24
C GLU A 93 -5.62 5.48 7.90
N THR A 94 -6.22 6.18 6.95
CA THR A 94 -6.46 5.65 5.60
C THR A 94 -5.17 5.29 4.89
N ALA A 95 -5.13 4.10 4.34
CA ALA A 95 -4.04 3.58 3.54
C ALA A 95 -4.56 2.89 2.28
N ALA A 96 -3.70 2.77 1.28
CA ALA A 96 -3.97 1.98 0.09
C ALA A 96 -2.81 1.01 -0.16
N GLY A 97 -3.12 -0.23 -0.47
CA GLY A 97 -2.16 -1.25 -0.86
C GLY A 97 -2.36 -1.68 -2.30
N ILE A 98 -1.27 -1.95 -2.98
CA ILE A 98 -1.26 -2.42 -4.36
C ILE A 98 -0.20 -3.49 -4.58
N VAL A 99 -0.57 -4.54 -5.30
CA VAL A 99 0.38 -5.44 -5.97
C VAL A 99 0.42 -5.02 -7.43
N ALA A 100 1.55 -4.57 -7.91
CA ALA A 100 1.63 -3.86 -9.17
C ALA A 100 2.84 -4.26 -10.01
N LYS A 101 2.74 -4.01 -11.32
CA LYS A 101 3.90 -3.85 -12.20
C LYS A 101 4.33 -2.39 -12.20
N GLN A 102 5.60 -2.15 -12.05
CA GLN A 102 6.18 -0.84 -12.32
C GLN A 102 6.29 -0.66 -13.83
N MET A 103 5.64 0.37 -14.37
CA MET A 103 5.53 0.61 -15.81
C MET A 103 6.53 1.63 -16.30
N SER A 104 6.91 2.60 -15.45
CA SER A 104 7.84 3.66 -15.82
C SER A 104 8.80 4.04 -14.68
N TYR A 105 9.90 4.64 -15.07
CA TYR A 105 10.86 5.35 -14.25
C TYR A 105 11.53 6.39 -15.13
N ASP A 106 10.86 7.51 -15.34
CA ASP A 106 11.24 8.51 -16.33
C ASP A 106 11.87 9.73 -15.64
N THR A 107 13.15 9.95 -15.92
CA THR A 107 13.93 11.04 -15.31
C THR A 107 13.79 12.32 -16.13
N THR A 108 13.51 13.42 -15.45
CA THR A 108 13.43 14.75 -16.03
C THR A 108 14.31 15.72 -15.23
N ARG A 109 15.07 16.55 -15.96
CA ARG A 109 15.84 17.66 -15.37
C ARG A 109 15.12 18.97 -15.63
N GLY A 110 14.75 19.67 -14.57
CA GLY A 110 14.19 21.02 -14.64
C GLY A 110 15.21 22.06 -15.10
N THR A 111 14.73 23.17 -15.57
CA THR A 111 15.56 24.32 -15.96
C THR A 111 16.28 24.97 -14.77
N ASP A 112 15.71 24.81 -13.58
CA ASP A 112 16.25 25.23 -12.29
C ASP A 112 17.32 24.27 -11.74
N GLY A 113 17.57 23.15 -12.44
CA GLY A 113 18.51 22.11 -12.04
C GLY A 113 17.92 20.99 -11.20
N SER A 114 16.64 21.04 -10.87
CA SER A 114 15.94 19.94 -10.17
C SER A 114 15.98 18.67 -11.01
N LEU A 115 16.15 17.53 -10.36
CA LEU A 115 16.11 16.21 -10.99
C LEU A 115 14.98 15.41 -10.36
N THR A 116 13.99 15.08 -11.18
CA THR A 116 12.78 14.36 -10.75
C THR A 116 12.56 13.11 -11.56
N ASN A 117 11.82 12.16 -10.99
CA ASN A 117 11.47 10.93 -11.68
C ASN A 117 9.96 10.71 -11.60
N SER A 118 9.32 10.44 -12.73
CA SER A 118 7.92 10.05 -12.81
C SER A 118 7.82 8.52 -12.79
N VAL A 119 6.95 8.01 -11.93
CA VAL A 119 6.77 6.57 -11.68
C VAL A 119 5.31 6.22 -11.79
N GLN A 120 5.02 5.12 -12.49
CA GLN A 120 3.69 4.55 -12.60
C GLN A 120 3.69 3.09 -12.15
N LEU A 121 2.79 2.77 -11.25
CA LEU A 121 2.49 1.41 -10.79
C LEU A 121 1.08 1.05 -11.23
N LEU A 122 0.95 -0.03 -12.02
CA LEU A 122 -0.34 -0.57 -12.42
C LEU A 122 -0.59 -1.91 -11.75
N ALA A 123 -1.77 -2.05 -11.17
CA ALA A 123 -2.19 -3.25 -10.47
C ALA A 123 -2.08 -4.49 -11.35
N ASN A 124 -1.58 -5.57 -10.78
CA ASN A 124 -1.46 -6.87 -11.42
C ASN A 124 -2.13 -7.95 -10.59
N SER A 125 -3.07 -8.70 -11.20
CA SER A 125 -3.86 -9.77 -10.58
C SER A 125 -4.79 -9.36 -9.44
N ASN A 126 -4.58 -8.22 -8.82
CA ASN A 126 -5.41 -7.65 -7.77
C ASN A 126 -5.72 -6.20 -8.10
N VAL A 127 -6.79 -5.66 -7.56
CA VAL A 127 -7.09 -4.23 -7.62
C VAL A 127 -6.27 -3.47 -6.57
N LEU A 128 -6.24 -2.15 -6.64
CA LEU A 128 -5.81 -1.34 -5.51
C LEU A 128 -6.86 -1.44 -4.40
N GLU A 129 -6.42 -1.70 -3.19
CA GLU A 129 -7.26 -1.93 -2.02
C GLU A 129 -7.10 -0.81 -1.00
N TRP A 130 -8.20 -0.15 -0.67
CA TRP A 130 -8.26 0.83 0.39
C TRP A 130 -8.49 0.15 1.73
N GLY A 131 -7.80 0.62 2.76
CA GLY A 131 -7.90 0.10 4.12
C GLY A 131 -7.34 1.10 5.13
N ASN A 132 -6.87 0.60 6.25
CA ASN A 132 -6.33 1.40 7.34
C ASN A 132 -4.96 0.88 7.78
N THR A 133 -4.14 1.79 8.30
CA THR A 133 -2.86 1.42 8.93
C THR A 133 -3.10 0.66 10.23
N VAL A 134 -2.44 -0.48 10.38
CA VAL A 134 -2.46 -1.30 11.62
C VAL A 134 -1.22 -1.07 12.49
N THR A 135 -0.34 -0.17 12.05
CA THR A 135 0.84 0.28 12.81
C THR A 135 0.98 1.79 12.72
N ALA A 136 1.59 2.41 13.73
CA ALA A 136 1.92 3.83 13.70
C ALA A 136 3.22 4.03 12.90
N GLY A 137 3.11 4.12 11.56
CA GLY A 137 4.26 4.24 10.67
C GLY A 137 5.19 3.03 10.75
N LYS A 138 6.50 3.27 10.67
CA LYS A 138 7.53 2.24 10.91
C LYS A 138 7.69 1.98 12.39
N ILE A 139 7.69 0.70 12.75
CA ILE A 139 7.95 0.25 14.10
C ILE A 139 9.18 -0.66 14.12
N THR A 140 9.92 -0.62 15.21
CA THR A 140 11.07 -1.50 15.46
C THR A 140 10.77 -2.40 16.65
N HIS A 141 10.93 -3.70 16.46
CA HIS A 141 10.84 -4.67 17.53
C HIS A 141 12.23 -5.29 17.76
N SER A 142 12.72 -5.23 18.99
CA SER A 142 13.97 -5.90 19.42
C SER A 142 13.72 -7.32 19.96
N SER A 143 12.46 -7.69 20.15
CA SER A 143 11.99 -9.00 20.59
C SER A 143 10.59 -9.25 20.04
N ALA A 144 10.05 -10.46 20.26
CA ALA A 144 8.66 -10.73 19.95
C ALA A 144 7.75 -9.72 20.67
N GLY A 145 6.86 -9.10 19.92
CA GLY A 145 5.96 -8.08 20.42
C GLY A 145 4.77 -7.90 19.50
N SER A 146 3.72 -7.29 20.02
CA SER A 146 2.56 -6.88 19.25
C SER A 146 2.52 -5.36 19.11
N SER A 147 2.22 -4.88 17.92
CA SER A 147 1.73 -3.52 17.75
C SER A 147 0.21 -3.58 17.85
N THR A 148 -0.32 -2.96 18.89
CA THR A 148 -1.76 -2.86 19.06
C THR A 148 -2.30 -1.79 18.13
N GLY A 149 -2.89 -2.21 17.06
CA GLY A 149 -3.69 -1.38 16.19
C GLY A 149 -5.08 -1.95 16.11
N ALA A 150 -6.02 -1.34 16.80
CA ALA A 150 -7.40 -1.73 16.64
C ALA A 150 -7.97 -1.12 15.36
N VAL A 151 -8.21 -1.93 14.36
CA VAL A 151 -9.12 -1.59 13.27
C VAL A 151 -10.44 -2.26 13.61
N THR A 152 -11.42 -1.47 14.05
CA THR A 152 -12.75 -1.95 14.37
C THR A 152 -13.58 -2.05 13.09
N ALA A 153 -13.45 -3.14 12.36
CA ALA A 153 -14.36 -3.45 11.26
C ALA A 153 -14.47 -4.96 11.13
N SER A 154 -15.64 -5.51 11.33
CA SER A 154 -15.92 -6.90 10.98
C SER A 154 -16.33 -6.99 9.51
N SER A 155 -15.81 -7.97 8.79
CA SER A 155 -16.21 -8.25 7.41
C SER A 155 -16.42 -9.75 7.24
N ALA A 156 -17.59 -10.12 6.76
CA ALA A 156 -17.86 -11.50 6.35
C ALA A 156 -17.25 -11.84 4.97
N ALA A 157 -16.71 -10.84 4.28
CA ALA A 157 -16.15 -10.97 2.93
C ALA A 157 -14.63 -11.25 2.92
N GLY A 158 -14.03 -11.46 4.10
CA GLY A 158 -12.57 -11.56 4.23
C GLY A 158 -11.88 -10.19 4.14
N GLY A 159 -10.57 -10.22 3.90
CA GLY A 159 -9.77 -9.01 3.79
C GLY A 159 -8.40 -9.27 3.18
N ALA A 160 -7.66 -8.20 2.94
CA ALA A 160 -6.27 -8.25 2.54
C ALA A 160 -5.41 -7.46 3.52
N ALA A 161 -4.23 -7.99 3.80
CA ALA A 161 -3.23 -7.31 4.60
C ALA A 161 -1.92 -7.18 3.82
N TYR A 162 -1.23 -6.07 4.05
CA TYR A 162 0.03 -5.72 3.43
C TYR A 162 1.09 -5.53 4.51
N ILE A 163 2.26 -6.11 4.30
CA ILE A 163 3.42 -5.91 5.16
C ILE A 163 4.59 -5.33 4.37
N GLN A 164 5.37 -4.46 5.00
CA GLN A 164 6.63 -3.94 4.51
C GLN A 164 7.70 -4.16 5.57
N ILE A 165 8.76 -4.91 5.25
CA ILE A 165 9.86 -5.25 6.15
C ILE A 165 11.11 -4.52 5.67
N PHE A 166 11.56 -3.52 6.43
CA PHE A 166 12.63 -2.62 6.03
C PHE A 166 14.03 -3.14 6.38
N SER A 167 14.15 -3.81 7.52
CA SER A 167 15.41 -4.41 7.99
C SER A 167 15.14 -5.60 8.90
N LEU A 168 16.08 -6.53 8.90
CA LEU A 168 16.14 -7.64 9.85
C LEU A 168 17.59 -7.75 10.30
N ASP A 169 17.84 -7.70 11.61
CA ASP A 169 19.19 -7.82 12.15
C ASP A 169 19.61 -9.29 12.22
N SER A 170 18.70 -10.17 12.66
CA SER A 170 18.95 -11.62 12.75
C SER A 170 17.65 -12.38 12.94
N GLY A 171 17.70 -13.70 12.65
CA GLY A 171 16.60 -14.62 12.87
C GLY A 171 15.58 -14.67 11.73
N THR A 172 14.52 -15.45 11.96
CA THR A 172 13.41 -15.67 11.03
C THR A 172 12.10 -15.30 11.74
N PRO A 173 11.72 -14.02 11.76
CA PRO A 173 10.50 -13.60 12.45
C PRO A 173 9.27 -14.14 11.74
N THR A 174 8.23 -14.45 12.52
CA THR A 174 6.91 -14.75 11.97
C THR A 174 6.01 -13.55 12.19
N PHE A 175 5.43 -13.03 11.10
CA PHE A 175 4.49 -11.91 11.14
C PHE A 175 3.07 -12.43 10.99
N VAL A 176 2.20 -12.05 11.92
CA VAL A 176 0.79 -12.47 11.93
C VAL A 176 -0.13 -11.26 12.05
N VAL A 177 -1.31 -11.37 11.47
CA VAL A 177 -2.45 -10.51 11.78
C VAL A 177 -3.39 -11.35 12.62
N GLN A 178 -3.85 -10.79 13.72
CA GLN A 178 -4.77 -11.43 14.64
C GLN A 178 -6.04 -10.61 14.75
N ASP A 179 -7.15 -11.25 14.99
CA ASP A 179 -8.40 -10.60 15.38
C ASP A 179 -8.86 -11.07 16.76
N SER A 180 -9.78 -10.31 17.32
CA SER A 180 -10.44 -10.64 18.57
C SER A 180 -11.91 -10.30 18.48
N SER A 181 -12.75 -11.17 18.98
CA SER A 181 -14.19 -10.88 19.15
C SER A 181 -14.49 -9.94 20.32
N ASP A 182 -13.45 -9.55 21.04
CA ASP A 182 -13.52 -8.62 22.15
C ASP A 182 -13.78 -7.20 21.67
N THR A 183 -14.79 -6.53 22.24
CA THR A 183 -15.19 -5.16 21.91
C THR A 183 -14.33 -4.09 22.61
N THR A 184 -13.40 -4.49 23.48
CA THR A 184 -12.55 -3.61 24.28
C THR A 184 -11.12 -3.50 23.75
N ASN A 185 -10.92 -3.62 22.44
CA ASN A 185 -9.63 -3.49 21.77
C ASN A 185 -8.54 -4.46 22.26
N GLY A 186 -8.94 -5.71 22.51
CA GLY A 186 -7.99 -6.77 22.84
C GLY A 186 -7.47 -6.72 24.29
N THR A 187 -8.14 -6.01 25.17
CA THR A 187 -7.76 -5.95 26.58
C THR A 187 -7.94 -7.30 27.29
N ASP A 188 -8.87 -8.12 26.83
CA ASP A 188 -9.25 -9.38 27.45
C ASP A 188 -8.55 -10.63 26.88
N GLY A 189 -7.62 -10.44 25.93
CA GLY A 189 -6.61 -11.45 25.62
C GLY A 189 -7.02 -12.62 24.71
N SER A 190 -8.20 -12.61 24.10
CA SER A 190 -8.65 -13.66 23.17
C SER A 190 -8.31 -13.31 21.72
N TRP A 191 -7.03 -13.44 21.35
CA TRP A 191 -6.58 -13.21 20.00
C TRP A 191 -6.51 -14.51 19.19
N ALA A 192 -7.14 -14.54 18.01
CA ALA A 192 -7.03 -15.60 17.04
C ALA A 192 -6.18 -15.14 15.84
N THR A 193 -5.30 -16.02 15.36
CA THR A 193 -4.52 -15.71 14.16
C THR A 193 -5.41 -15.77 12.94
N LEU A 194 -5.56 -14.64 12.28
CA LEU A 194 -6.34 -14.46 11.07
C LEU A 194 -5.52 -14.82 9.82
N LEU A 195 -4.30 -14.35 9.75
CA LEU A 195 -3.34 -14.73 8.72
C LEU A 195 -1.90 -14.71 9.24
N THR A 196 -1.04 -15.47 8.57
CA THR A 196 0.41 -15.48 8.79
C THR A 196 1.10 -15.14 7.47
N PHE A 197 1.95 -14.11 7.46
CA PHE A 197 2.76 -13.79 6.29
C PHE A 197 3.84 -14.85 6.06
N ALA A 198 4.10 -15.16 4.79
CA ALA A 198 5.14 -16.10 4.41
C ALA A 198 6.54 -15.48 4.43
N THR A 199 6.61 -14.15 4.19
CA THR A 199 7.88 -13.43 4.12
C THR A 199 8.56 -13.36 5.48
N GLN A 200 9.85 -13.71 5.50
CA GLN A 200 10.71 -13.65 6.67
C GLN A 200 12.02 -12.92 6.34
N ALA A 201 11.99 -12.13 5.28
CA ALA A 201 13.14 -11.38 4.77
C ALA A 201 12.73 -9.92 4.55
N VAL A 202 13.72 -9.06 4.35
CA VAL A 202 13.49 -7.69 3.89
C VAL A 202 12.73 -7.71 2.57
N GLY A 203 11.62 -6.99 2.49
CA GLY A 203 10.72 -7.01 1.36
C GLY A 203 9.29 -6.66 1.72
N ALA A 204 8.36 -7.10 0.91
CA ALA A 204 6.94 -6.83 1.11
C ALA A 204 6.06 -7.98 0.63
N GLU A 205 4.91 -8.15 1.26
CA GLU A 205 3.94 -9.18 0.91
C GLU A 205 2.51 -8.66 1.06
N ARG A 206 1.62 -9.11 0.17
CA ARG A 206 0.16 -9.04 0.32
C ARG A 206 -0.38 -10.43 0.64
N LYS A 207 -1.27 -10.52 1.60
CA LYS A 207 -1.96 -11.76 1.93
C LYS A 207 -3.45 -11.51 2.17
N THR A 208 -4.26 -12.48 1.76
CA THR A 208 -5.72 -12.47 1.97
C THR A 208 -6.15 -13.49 3.02
N VAL A 209 -7.27 -13.22 3.63
CA VAL A 209 -8.01 -14.09 4.55
C VAL A 209 -9.20 -14.66 3.82
#